data_6ae4b28c653505884f112c4a6bb20b70
#
_entry.id   6ae4b28c653505884f112c4a6bb20b70
#
_cell.length_a   1.000
_cell.length_b   1.000
_cell.length_c   1.000
_cell.angle_alpha   90.00
_cell.angle_beta   90.00
_cell.angle_gamma   90.00
#
_symmetry.space_group_name_H-M   'P 1'
#
loop_
_entity.id
_entity.type
_entity.pdbx_description
1 polymer ?
#
loop_
_entity_poly.entity_id
_entity_poly.type
_entity_poly.pdbx_seq_one_letter_code
_entity_poly.pdbx_strand_id
1 'polypeptide(L)'
;SFSELNPIKQAGASAVLPKPFRSIDLKRAVMNTLDWESPGSIQLNDIDAENLNVLVVDDSVLARKMICRTLAKMGMEKITEAGNGSEAIALIGANIYDLIVTDFNMPEVDGQELLHFIRNESDQSTVPVLMVTTEGDASKLAVIQQEGVSAIVDKPFEAVKIKRLIESFFSD
;
A
#
# COMPACT_ATOMS: atom_id res chain seq x y z
N SER A 1 4.14 -1.03 -43.05
CA SER A 1 4.14 -0.47 -42.58
C SER A 1 3.88 -0.57 -42.22
N PHE A 2 3.96 -0.77 -42.42
CA PHE A 2 3.87 -0.23 -41.82
C PHE A 2 3.83 -0.17 -41.87
N SER A 3 3.99 0.15 -42.71
CA SER A 3 4.12 0.91 -42.62
C SER A 3 4.01 1.14 -42.42
N GLU A 4 4.07 1.15 -42.63
CA GLU A 4 4.14 1.80 -42.13
C GLU A 4 3.95 2.15 -41.44
N LEU A 5 3.93 1.62 -42.05
CA LEU A 5 3.94 2.27 -41.26
C LEU A 5 3.83 2.46 -40.79
N ASN A 6 3.92 2.58 -41.36
CA ASN A 6 4.06 3.25 -40.80
C ASN A 6 3.85 3.53 -40.30
N PRO A 7 3.88 3.81 -40.74
CA PRO A 7 3.98 4.47 -40.14
C PRO A 7 3.76 4.48 -39.45
N ILE A 8 3.64 4.37 -39.59
CA ILE A 8 3.68 4.71 -38.75
C ILE A 8 3.59 4.68 -38.12
N LYS A 9 3.52 4.75 -38.32
CA LYS A 9 3.68 4.91 -37.84
C LYS A 9 3.50 4.99 -37.37
N GLN A 10 3.52 5.11 -37.88
CA GLN A 10 3.61 5.31 -37.44
C GLN A 10 3.43 5.57 -36.73
N ALA A 11 3.30 5.74 -37.16
CA ALA A 11 3.45 6.06 -36.48
C ALA A 11 3.27 6.23 -35.67
N GLY A 12 3.14 6.28 -35.58
CA GLY A 12 3.19 6.58 -34.78
C GLY A 12 3.04 6.35 -33.93
N ALA A 13 2.98 6.45 -33.83
CA ALA A 13 3.05 6.31 -33.01
C ALA A 13 3.20 6.26 -32.09
N SER A 14 3.34 6.48 -31.90
CA SER A 14 3.58 6.42 -31.16
C SER A 14 4.00 6.10 -30.85
N ALA A 15 4.21 5.96 -31.12
CA ALA A 15 4.62 5.63 -31.13
C ALA A 15 4.65 5.03 -31.57
N VAL A 16 4.57 4.76 -32.14
CA VAL A 16 4.58 4.32 -32.45
C VAL A 16 4.91 3.60 -32.47
N LEU A 17 5.08 3.14 -32.64
CA LEU A 17 5.38 2.50 -32.64
C LEU A 17 5.38 1.74 -33.24
N PRO A 18 5.60 1.54 -33.61
CA PRO A 18 5.63 0.94 -34.18
C PRO A 18 5.59 -0.07 -34.31
N LYS A 19 5.46 -0.63 -34.39
CA LYS A 19 5.36 -1.27 -34.16
C LYS A 19 5.83 -2.06 -34.06
N PRO A 20 6.01 -2.00 -34.36
CA PRO A 20 6.41 -2.49 -33.58
C PRO A 20 6.94 -2.19 -32.77
N PHE A 21 6.78 -1.93 -32.55
CA PHE A 21 7.24 -1.48 -31.60
C PHE A 21 7.48 -2.13 -30.90
N ARG A 22 7.77 -2.07 -30.82
CA ARG A 22 8.05 -2.95 -30.08
C ARG A 22 7.47 -2.85 -28.85
N SER A 23 6.99 -3.85 -28.24
CA SER A 23 6.32 -3.67 -27.00
C SER A 23 7.27 -3.11 -25.96
N ILE A 24 8.50 -3.37 -26.08
CA ILE A 24 9.44 -2.79 -25.17
C ILE A 24 9.55 -1.31 -25.33
N ASP A 25 9.56 -0.86 -26.52
CA ASP A 25 9.62 0.58 -26.74
C ASP A 25 8.35 1.24 -26.36
N LEU A 26 7.23 0.58 -26.61
CA LEU A 26 5.98 1.12 -26.20
C LEU A 26 5.90 1.18 -24.69
N LYS A 27 6.30 0.13 -24.06
CA LYS A 27 6.29 0.09 -22.63
C LYS A 27 7.18 1.17 -22.06
N ARG A 28 8.36 1.33 -22.60
CA ARG A 28 9.25 2.35 -22.14
C ARG A 28 8.69 3.73 -22.34
N ALA A 29 8.05 3.97 -23.48
CA ALA A 29 7.47 5.27 -23.75
C ALA A 29 6.37 5.58 -22.77
N VAL A 30 5.54 4.60 -22.47
CA VAL A 30 4.48 4.81 -21.53
C VAL A 30 5.02 4.98 -20.13
N MET A 31 6.00 4.21 -19.78
CA MET A 31 6.50 4.26 -18.45
C MET A 31 7.31 5.47 -18.17
N ASN A 32 8.02 5.95 -19.14
CA ASN A 32 8.78 7.14 -18.92
C ASN A 32 7.91 8.32 -18.70
N THR A 33 6.74 8.23 -19.21
CA THR A 33 5.82 9.29 -18.92
C THR A 33 5.21 9.10 -17.60
N LEU A 34 5.31 7.98 -17.14
CA LEU A 34 4.78 7.74 -15.95
C LEU A 34 5.62 7.13 -15.12
N ASP A 35 6.27 6.77 -15.52
CA ASP A 35 6.84 6.17 -14.96
C ASP A 35 6.77 5.41 -14.87
N TRP A 36 6.56 5.40 -15.40
CA TRP A 36 6.42 4.81 -15.73
C TRP A 36 6.00 4.04 -15.24
N GLU A 37 5.47 4.12 -15.21
CA GLU A 37 5.11 3.55 -14.67
C GLU A 37 5.17 2.39 -14.83
N SER A 38 5.99 2.03 -14.95
CA SER A 38 6.25 0.65 -14.92
C SER A 38 5.78 0.08 -13.61
N PRO A 39 5.47 -1.20 -13.58
CA PRO A 39 5.08 -1.82 -12.33
C PRO A 39 6.11 -1.59 -11.24
N GLY A 40 7.36 -1.45 -11.63
CA GLY A 40 8.38 -1.15 -10.65
C GLY A 40 8.29 0.24 -10.07
N SER A 41 7.46 1.09 -10.67
CA SER A 41 7.36 2.46 -10.21
C SER A 41 6.66 2.60 -8.87
N ILE A 42 6.14 1.52 -8.29
CA ILE A 42 5.54 1.63 -6.97
C ILE A 42 6.57 1.41 -5.86
N GLN A 43 7.84 1.28 -6.19
CA GLN A 43 8.85 1.23 -5.15
C GLN A 43 8.94 2.56 -4.43
N LEU A 44 9.16 2.48 -3.11
CA LEU A 44 9.23 3.67 -2.28
C LEU A 44 10.48 4.47 -2.57
N ASN A 45 10.36 5.79 -2.53
CA ASN A 45 11.46 6.70 -2.77
C ASN A 45 12.09 7.11 -1.44
N ASP A 46 13.42 7.06 -1.36
CA ASP A 46 14.17 7.54 -0.20
C ASP A 46 13.80 6.83 1.11
N ILE A 47 13.31 5.60 0.99
CA ILE A 47 12.95 4.79 2.14
C ILE A 47 13.62 3.43 2.00
N ASP A 48 14.26 2.97 3.06
CA ASP A 48 14.88 1.65 3.08
C ASP A 48 13.81 0.60 3.38
N ALA A 49 12.96 0.35 2.39
CA ALA A 49 11.77 -0.49 2.56
C ALA A 49 12.10 -1.91 3.00
N GLU A 50 13.22 -2.46 2.54
CA GLU A 50 13.55 -3.85 2.86
C GLU A 50 13.81 -4.05 4.34
N ASN A 51 14.12 -3.01 5.07
CA ASN A 51 14.40 -3.10 6.51
C ASN A 51 13.24 -2.67 7.38
N LEU A 52 12.14 -2.22 6.81
CA LEU A 52 10.97 -1.86 7.60
C LEU A 52 10.26 -3.11 8.11
N ASN A 53 9.93 -3.12 9.39
CA ASN A 53 9.12 -4.19 9.98
C ASN A 53 7.66 -3.78 9.88
N VAL A 54 6.88 -4.57 9.16
CA VAL A 54 5.49 -4.23 8.86
C VAL A 54 4.56 -5.30 9.39
N LEU A 55 3.47 -4.87 10.01
CA LEU A 55 2.42 -5.77 10.46
C LEU A 55 1.17 -5.51 9.63
N VAL A 56 0.60 -6.56 9.07
CA VAL A 56 -0.65 -6.47 8.29
C VAL A 56 -1.72 -7.27 9.00
N VAL A 57 -2.82 -6.61 9.33
CA VAL A 57 -3.91 -7.19 10.12
C VAL A 57 -5.20 -7.14 9.30
N ASP A 58 -5.76 -8.30 9.00
CA ASP A 58 -7.04 -8.38 8.29
C ASP A 58 -7.57 -9.80 8.49
N ASP A 59 -8.84 -9.93 8.85
CA ASP A 59 -9.42 -11.25 9.07
C ASP A 59 -9.75 -11.96 7.76
N SER A 60 -9.77 -11.25 6.65
CA SER A 60 -9.91 -11.84 5.33
C SER A 60 -8.55 -12.27 4.80
N VAL A 61 -8.38 -13.57 4.60
CA VAL A 61 -7.11 -14.08 4.09
C VAL A 61 -6.80 -13.46 2.73
N LEU A 62 -7.81 -13.35 1.86
CA LEU A 62 -7.60 -12.79 0.53
C LEU A 62 -7.18 -11.33 0.60
N ALA A 63 -7.89 -10.54 1.39
CA ALA A 63 -7.55 -9.12 1.51
C ALA A 63 -6.16 -8.94 2.09
N ARG A 64 -5.83 -9.73 3.11
CA ARG A 64 -4.51 -9.66 3.74
C ARG A 64 -3.41 -9.98 2.74
N LYS A 65 -3.61 -11.03 1.93
CA LYS A 65 -2.61 -11.39 0.93
C LYS A 65 -2.45 -10.33 -0.14
N MET A 66 -3.54 -9.67 -0.52
CA MET A 66 -3.45 -8.60 -1.51
C MET A 66 -2.65 -7.42 -0.98
N ILE A 67 -2.87 -7.06 0.27
CA ILE A 67 -2.11 -5.97 0.89
C ILE A 67 -0.64 -6.36 0.97
N CYS A 68 -0.34 -7.56 1.44
CA CYS A 68 1.03 -8.03 1.56
C CYS A 68 1.75 -8.02 0.21
N ARG A 69 1.05 -8.45 -0.84
CA ARG A 69 1.63 -8.46 -2.17
C ARG A 69 1.95 -7.05 -2.64
N THR A 70 1.04 -6.12 -2.37
CA THR A 70 1.25 -4.71 -2.74
C THR A 70 2.47 -4.14 -2.02
N LEU A 71 2.57 -4.41 -0.72
CA LEU A 71 3.70 -3.91 0.06
C LEU A 71 5.01 -4.55 -0.38
N ALA A 72 4.97 -5.84 -0.74
CA ALA A 72 6.16 -6.51 -1.22
C ALA A 72 6.67 -5.89 -2.52
N LYS A 73 5.74 -5.48 -3.40
CA LYS A 73 6.12 -4.81 -4.63
C LYS A 73 6.76 -3.45 -4.37
N MET A 74 6.51 -2.86 -3.23
CA MET A 74 7.14 -1.60 -2.83
C MET A 74 8.52 -1.81 -2.22
N GLY A 75 8.94 -3.05 -2.08
CA GLY A 75 10.26 -3.37 -1.54
C GLY A 75 10.27 -3.85 -0.11
N MET A 76 9.12 -3.98 0.52
CA MET A 76 9.06 -4.44 1.91
C MET A 76 9.23 -5.95 1.97
N GLU A 77 10.16 -6.40 2.79
CA GLU A 77 10.47 -7.82 2.91
C GLU A 77 10.12 -8.42 4.26
N LYS A 78 10.01 -7.58 5.29
CA LYS A 78 9.76 -8.05 6.64
C LYS A 78 8.31 -7.79 7.01
N ILE A 79 7.40 -8.59 6.46
CA ILE A 79 5.97 -8.43 6.66
C ILE A 79 5.45 -9.57 7.53
N THR A 80 4.82 -9.20 8.64
CA THR A 80 4.18 -10.16 9.54
C THR A 80 2.67 -10.02 9.36
N GLU A 81 1.96 -11.14 9.38
CA GLU A 81 0.51 -11.14 9.18
C GLU A 81 -0.20 -11.53 10.46
N ALA A 82 -1.32 -10.87 10.72
CA ALA A 82 -2.22 -11.23 11.82
C ALA A 82 -3.62 -11.38 11.25
N GLY A 83 -4.31 -12.40 11.66
CA GLY A 83 -5.65 -12.70 11.17
C GLY A 83 -6.77 -12.07 11.96
N ASN A 84 -6.45 -11.38 13.07
CA ASN A 84 -7.44 -10.68 13.87
C ASN A 84 -6.72 -9.71 14.81
N GLY A 85 -7.52 -8.88 15.47
CA GLY A 85 -6.96 -7.85 16.35
C GLY A 85 -6.26 -8.40 17.58
N SER A 86 -6.75 -9.50 18.11
CA SER A 86 -6.12 -10.10 19.30
C SER A 86 -4.73 -10.60 18.97
N GLU A 87 -4.60 -11.25 17.83
CA GLU A 87 -3.29 -11.72 17.39
C GLU A 87 -2.35 -10.56 17.16
N ALA A 88 -2.87 -9.47 16.59
CA ALA A 88 -2.08 -8.27 16.37
C ALA A 88 -1.58 -7.68 17.68
N ILE A 89 -2.44 -7.61 18.69
CA ILE A 89 -2.06 -7.08 19.99
C ILE A 89 -0.90 -7.90 20.58
N ALA A 90 -1.00 -9.22 20.49
CA ALA A 90 0.07 -10.08 21.00
C ALA A 90 1.38 -9.84 20.25
N LEU A 91 1.30 -9.69 18.93
CA LEU A 91 2.49 -9.45 18.12
C LEU A 91 3.11 -8.08 18.42
N ILE A 92 2.29 -7.07 18.62
CA ILE A 92 2.77 -5.73 18.93
C ILE A 92 3.45 -5.72 20.30
N GLY A 93 2.96 -6.51 21.23
CA GLY A 93 3.59 -6.61 22.54
C GLY A 93 4.94 -7.31 22.51
N ALA A 94 5.19 -8.14 21.51
CA ALA A 94 6.40 -8.93 21.42
C ALA A 94 7.42 -8.41 20.42
N ASN A 95 7.01 -7.52 19.52
CA ASN A 95 7.86 -7.05 18.42
C ASN A 95 7.67 -5.57 18.20
N ILE A 96 8.66 -4.91 17.59
CA ILE A 96 8.57 -3.50 17.24
C ILE A 96 8.32 -3.39 15.74
N TYR A 97 7.34 -2.60 15.36
CA TYR A 97 6.98 -2.40 13.96
C TYR A 97 7.20 -0.96 13.55
N ASP A 98 7.51 -0.78 12.27
CA ASP A 98 7.69 0.55 11.68
C ASP A 98 6.43 1.03 11.00
N LEU A 99 5.54 0.10 10.67
CA LEU A 99 4.28 0.42 10.00
C LEU A 99 3.27 -0.69 10.34
N ILE A 100 2.04 -0.29 10.64
CA ILE A 100 0.95 -1.24 10.85
C ILE A 100 -0.15 -0.90 9.87
N VAL A 101 -0.59 -1.92 9.11
CA VAL A 101 -1.69 -1.79 8.16
C VAL A 101 -2.80 -2.68 8.65
N THR A 102 -3.99 -2.13 8.91
CA THR A 102 -5.08 -2.90 9.49
C THR A 102 -6.41 -2.59 8.83
N ASP A 103 -7.31 -3.58 8.83
CA ASP A 103 -8.70 -3.35 8.49
C ASP A 103 -9.41 -2.78 9.72
N PHE A 104 -10.58 -2.19 9.50
CA PHE A 104 -11.41 -1.69 10.59
C PHE A 104 -12.34 -2.78 11.11
N ASN A 105 -13.03 -3.46 10.19
CA ASN A 105 -14.07 -4.43 10.59
C ASN A 105 -13.48 -5.82 10.77
N MET A 106 -13.29 -6.20 12.02
CA MET A 106 -12.78 -7.51 12.38
C MET A 106 -13.55 -8.00 13.59
N PRO A 107 -13.77 -9.32 13.73
CA PRO A 107 -14.49 -9.83 14.89
C PRO A 107 -13.70 -9.65 16.17
N GLU A 108 -14.43 -9.46 17.26
CA GLU A 108 -13.93 -9.33 18.62
C GLU A 108 -13.14 -8.06 18.87
N VAL A 109 -11.94 -7.92 18.30
CA VAL A 109 -11.16 -6.69 18.43
C VAL A 109 -11.12 -6.06 17.04
N ASP A 110 -11.81 -4.96 16.87
CA ASP A 110 -11.84 -4.27 15.58
C ASP A 110 -10.69 -3.27 15.46
N GLY A 111 -10.66 -2.58 14.31
CA GLY A 111 -9.58 -1.64 14.04
C GLY A 111 -9.52 -0.48 15.03
N GLN A 112 -10.67 -0.05 15.53
CA GLN A 112 -10.70 1.03 16.50
C GLN A 112 -10.07 0.58 17.82
N GLU A 113 -10.44 -0.59 18.28
CA GLU A 113 -9.88 -1.12 19.53
C GLU A 113 -8.39 -1.38 19.38
N LEU A 114 -7.99 -1.88 18.24
CA LEU A 114 -6.57 -2.12 17.98
C LEU A 114 -5.80 -0.79 17.98
N LEU A 115 -6.34 0.21 17.31
CA LEU A 115 -5.69 1.52 17.28
C LEU A 115 -5.60 2.14 18.68
N HIS A 116 -6.67 2.00 19.46
CA HIS A 116 -6.66 2.49 20.84
C HIS A 116 -5.54 1.81 21.64
N PHE A 117 -5.42 0.51 21.50
CA PHE A 117 -4.35 -0.23 22.18
C PHE A 117 -2.97 0.32 21.75
N ILE A 118 -2.76 0.48 20.45
CA ILE A 118 -1.48 0.95 19.94
C ILE A 118 -1.13 2.33 20.52
N ARG A 119 -2.08 3.25 20.48
CA ARG A 119 -1.82 4.63 20.89
C ARG A 119 -1.75 4.83 22.40
N ASN A 120 -2.45 4.02 23.17
CA ASN A 120 -2.60 4.28 24.61
C ASN A 120 -1.98 3.22 25.51
N GLU A 121 -1.79 2.00 25.02
CA GLU A 121 -1.35 0.90 25.87
C GLU A 121 -0.07 0.24 25.44
N SER A 122 0.34 0.43 24.18
CA SER A 122 1.56 -0.21 23.71
C SER A 122 2.76 0.72 23.88
N ASP A 123 3.96 0.13 23.80
CA ASP A 123 5.19 0.89 23.83
C ASP A 123 5.50 1.55 22.49
N GLN A 124 4.60 1.39 21.52
CA GLN A 124 4.78 1.90 20.17
C GLN A 124 3.69 2.91 19.83
N SER A 125 3.46 3.84 20.72
CA SER A 125 2.30 4.73 20.65
C SER A 125 2.29 5.64 19.42
N THR A 126 3.43 5.83 18.76
CA THR A 126 3.50 6.75 17.62
C THR A 126 3.73 6.02 16.29
N VAL A 127 3.70 4.70 16.27
CA VAL A 127 3.92 3.96 15.03
C VAL A 127 2.86 4.36 13.99
N PRO A 128 3.25 4.56 12.73
CA PRO A 128 2.26 4.85 11.69
C PRO A 128 1.27 3.70 11.52
N VAL A 129 -0.01 4.04 11.49
CA VAL A 129 -1.09 3.08 11.30
C VAL A 129 -1.89 3.50 10.08
N LEU A 130 -1.92 2.64 9.08
CA LEU A 130 -2.72 2.83 7.87
C LEU A 130 -3.91 1.90 7.95
N MET A 131 -5.12 2.45 7.88
CA MET A 131 -6.33 1.65 7.90
C MET A 131 -6.86 1.49 6.49
N VAL A 132 -7.06 0.24 6.07
CA VAL A 132 -7.55 -0.08 4.72
C VAL A 132 -8.87 -0.80 4.89
N THR A 133 -9.99 -0.15 4.59
CA THR A 133 -11.28 -0.67 4.98
C THR A 133 -12.39 -0.32 4.00
N THR A 134 -13.49 -1.09 4.06
CA THR A 134 -14.71 -0.75 3.35
C THR A 134 -15.67 0.06 4.23
N GLU A 135 -15.28 0.34 5.48
CA GLU A 135 -16.15 1.09 6.38
C GLU A 135 -16.40 2.48 5.83
N GLY A 136 -17.68 2.85 5.71
CA GLY A 136 -18.06 4.15 5.20
C GLY A 136 -18.85 5.02 6.19
N ASP A 137 -19.06 4.51 7.40
CA ASP A 137 -19.82 5.26 8.42
C ASP A 137 -18.97 6.43 8.92
N ALA A 138 -19.42 7.65 8.62
CA ALA A 138 -18.65 8.84 8.93
C ALA A 138 -18.37 9.00 10.43
N SER A 139 -19.31 8.59 11.28
CA SER A 139 -19.09 8.73 12.71
C SER A 139 -18.03 7.76 13.21
N LYS A 140 -17.99 6.55 12.67
CA LYS A 140 -16.96 5.59 13.05
C LYS A 140 -15.57 6.05 12.57
N LEU A 141 -15.52 6.57 11.36
CA LEU A 141 -14.26 7.05 10.81
C LEU A 141 -13.75 8.27 11.59
N ALA A 142 -14.67 9.12 12.05
CA ALA A 142 -14.28 10.28 12.85
C ALA A 142 -13.64 9.85 14.18
N VAL A 143 -14.16 8.80 14.80
CA VAL A 143 -13.57 8.30 16.03
C VAL A 143 -12.16 7.79 15.81
N ILE A 144 -11.95 7.08 14.68
CA ILE A 144 -10.61 6.58 14.35
C ILE A 144 -9.65 7.73 14.14
N GLN A 145 -10.11 8.79 13.50
CA GLN A 145 -9.25 9.95 13.28
C GLN A 145 -8.87 10.61 14.60
N GLN A 146 -9.79 10.69 15.52
CA GLN A 146 -9.50 11.25 16.84
C GLN A 146 -8.54 10.35 17.62
N GLU A 147 -8.62 9.05 17.41
CA GLU A 147 -7.73 8.10 18.07
C GLU A 147 -6.32 8.16 17.53
N GLY A 148 -6.11 8.85 16.41
CA GLY A 148 -4.76 9.05 15.91
C GLY A 148 -4.33 8.08 14.82
N VAL A 149 -5.27 7.65 13.95
CA VAL A 149 -4.88 6.89 12.77
C VAL A 149 -4.05 7.78 11.86
N SER A 150 -3.03 7.21 11.21
CA SER A 150 -2.18 8.01 10.33
C SER A 150 -2.86 8.29 9.00
N ALA A 151 -3.61 7.33 8.46
CA ALA A 151 -4.39 7.53 7.24
C ALA A 151 -5.41 6.42 7.09
N ILE A 152 -6.46 6.68 6.31
CA ILE A 152 -7.52 5.73 6.01
C ILE A 152 -7.64 5.63 4.50
N VAL A 153 -7.71 4.40 3.98
CA VAL A 153 -7.84 4.14 2.55
C VAL A 153 -9.02 3.21 2.34
N ASP A 154 -9.84 3.52 1.34
CA ASP A 154 -10.98 2.69 0.99
C ASP A 154 -10.56 1.45 0.20
N LYS A 155 -11.24 0.35 0.43
CA LYS A 155 -11.14 -0.82 -0.42
C LYS A 155 -12.17 -0.73 -1.53
N PRO A 156 -11.82 -1.10 -2.75
CA PRO A 156 -10.51 -1.52 -3.26
C PRO A 156 -9.54 -0.34 -3.30
N PHE A 157 -8.28 -0.62 -3.02
CA PHE A 157 -7.29 0.44 -2.96
C PHE A 157 -6.44 0.49 -4.22
N GLU A 158 -5.82 1.64 -4.45
CA GLU A 158 -4.85 1.81 -5.51
C GLU A 158 -3.45 1.79 -4.90
N ALA A 159 -2.56 1.01 -5.51
CA ALA A 159 -1.21 0.88 -4.98
C ALA A 159 -0.48 2.22 -4.90
N VAL A 160 -0.70 3.09 -5.89
CA VAL A 160 -0.05 4.40 -5.90
C VAL A 160 -0.47 5.24 -4.72
N LYS A 161 -1.74 5.15 -4.33
CA LYS A 161 -2.22 5.92 -3.19
C LYS A 161 -1.58 5.42 -1.90
N ILE A 162 -1.48 4.11 -1.75
CA ILE A 162 -0.82 3.55 -0.57
C ILE A 162 0.65 3.95 -0.54
N LYS A 163 1.31 3.89 -1.69
CA LYS A 163 2.70 4.31 -1.78
C LYS A 163 2.90 5.75 -1.29
N ARG A 164 2.05 6.66 -1.76
CA ARG A 164 2.17 8.07 -1.37
C ARG A 164 1.96 8.27 0.11
N LEU A 165 1.00 7.55 0.68
CA LEU A 165 0.73 7.67 2.11
C LEU A 165 1.90 7.15 2.92
N ILE A 166 2.44 6.00 2.54
CA ILE A 166 3.58 5.45 3.27
C ILE A 166 4.77 6.38 3.17
N GLU A 167 5.01 6.93 2.00
CA GLU A 167 6.11 7.89 1.85
C GLU A 167 5.91 9.10 2.76
N SER A 168 4.66 9.56 2.90
CA SER A 168 4.39 10.69 3.76
C SER A 168 4.61 10.38 5.24
N PHE A 169 4.43 9.12 5.65
CA PHE A 169 4.65 8.73 7.04
C PHE A 169 6.13 8.80 7.43
N PHE A 170 7.02 8.62 6.47
CA PHE A 170 8.45 8.56 6.74
C PHE A 170 9.22 9.76 6.21
N SER A 171 8.53 10.76 5.68
CA SER A 171 9.20 11.96 5.23
C SER A 171 9.37 12.93 6.39
N ASP A 172 10.39 13.76 6.31
CA ASP A 172 10.67 14.76 7.33
C ASP A 172 9.78 15.99 7.21
#